data_47e00de3d87e1b5dc40cfcc34bc8c53e
#
_entry.id   47e00de3d87e1b5dc40cfcc34bc8c53e
#
_cell.length_a   1.000
_cell.length_b   1.000
_cell.length_c   1.000
_cell.angle_alpha   90.00
_cell.angle_beta   90.00
_cell.angle_gamma   90.00
#
_symmetry.space_group_name_H-M   'P 1'
#
loop_
_entity.id
_entity.type
_entity.pdbx_description
1 polymer ?
#
loop_
_entity_poly.entity_id
_entity_poly.type
_entity_poly.pdbx_seq_one_letter_code
_entity_poly.pdbx_strand_id
1 'polypeptide(L)'
;MRKILLLAVLMAVTSVQAQRRGCLHSIAMTRSDNSELLPEPYEFDSQKTYRVPVVLFSFSDLDFSMDDPATYYNRIFNESGFNEGKGKGCVADYFRDQSAGRLNLQFDIYGPVKIDKEVRSHYYNDHGNKDMGKALSLLSETIDADFTVYDWNGDGQANEVIFIAAGLVGNSTNGFSYLAPSSSYQVPDTKLPGGIDYYFYSLNCECLQSGMLSGIGTIVHEFCHCLGLPDLYPFGSGTAFSTVDEWDLMDGGNLTNCGWCPPNLSAMERMYLGWADPEELIAPNTISDMKPLGEGGKTYLVRSTSNRDEYYLLENRRQEGWDYGCPGNGLLIFHVDFDKDAWRGNLVNTSDEHYRYGLFHASGKDFRTWCPQNNGKDLTRWTEDNWLRSRYLSTSPYPYTDPTTLAVNNSLTDESSPAATLFTPAADGRKFMGKAITDILQAADGTISFDFMKGEDTGIETMSDVRCLMSDVWYTIDGRRLPSRPAAKGLYIRRSASGGFEKIRCN
;
A
#
# COMPACT_ATOMS: atom_id res chain seq x y z
N MET A 1 24.79 13.30 -34.12
CA MET A 1 24.99 12.93 -32.73
C MET A 1 23.77 13.24 -31.81
N ARG A 2 23.19 14.46 -31.82
CA ARG A 2 21.99 14.77 -30.97
C ARG A 2 20.75 13.89 -31.23
N LYS A 3 20.48 13.51 -32.49
CA LYS A 3 19.30 12.64 -32.82
C LYS A 3 19.48 11.19 -32.37
N ILE A 4 20.73 10.70 -32.33
CA ILE A 4 21.01 9.33 -31.86
C ILE A 4 20.92 9.27 -30.34
N LEU A 5 21.32 10.33 -29.63
CA LEU A 5 21.20 10.41 -28.18
C LEU A 5 19.72 10.48 -27.73
N LEU A 6 18.87 11.20 -28.49
CA LEU A 6 17.42 11.27 -28.20
C LEU A 6 16.73 9.91 -28.41
N LEU A 7 17.15 9.15 -29.45
CA LEU A 7 16.61 7.83 -29.69
C LEU A 7 17.06 6.81 -28.64
N ALA A 8 18.32 6.91 -28.17
CA ALA A 8 18.82 6.06 -27.09
C ALA A 8 18.16 6.34 -25.74
N VAL A 9 17.89 7.61 -25.43
CA VAL A 9 17.14 8.01 -24.22
C VAL A 9 15.67 7.57 -24.32
N LEU A 10 15.04 7.70 -25.51
CA LEU A 10 13.68 7.20 -25.71
C LEU A 10 13.61 5.67 -25.61
N MET A 11 14.60 4.94 -26.14
CA MET A 11 14.66 3.48 -26.00
C MET A 11 14.98 3.04 -24.57
N ALA A 12 15.81 3.77 -23.83
CA ALA A 12 16.07 3.48 -22.43
C ALA A 12 14.83 3.72 -21.54
N VAL A 13 14.09 4.82 -21.79
CA VAL A 13 12.81 5.09 -21.10
C VAL A 13 11.75 4.07 -21.48
N THR A 14 11.68 3.65 -22.74
CA THR A 14 10.74 2.60 -23.17
C THR A 14 11.13 1.22 -22.66
N SER A 15 12.43 0.91 -22.49
CA SER A 15 12.87 -0.37 -21.94
C SER A 15 12.61 -0.48 -20.42
N VAL A 16 12.76 0.59 -19.67
CA VAL A 16 12.39 0.62 -18.23
C VAL A 16 10.87 0.52 -18.05
N GLN A 17 10.08 1.18 -18.91
CA GLN A 17 8.64 1.03 -18.91
C GLN A 17 8.19 -0.35 -19.44
N ALA A 18 8.91 -0.95 -20.38
CA ALA A 18 8.61 -2.30 -20.88
C ALA A 18 8.95 -3.39 -19.84
N GLN A 19 9.98 -3.22 -19.02
CA GLN A 19 10.25 -4.12 -17.90
C GLN A 19 9.16 -4.03 -16.82
N ARG A 20 8.64 -2.83 -16.52
CA ARG A 20 7.47 -2.66 -15.66
C ARG A 20 6.20 -3.35 -16.22
N ARG A 21 6.05 -3.40 -17.55
CA ARG A 21 4.87 -3.98 -18.22
C ARG A 21 4.82 -5.51 -18.21
N GLY A 22 5.95 -6.20 -18.17
CA GLY A 22 6.00 -7.66 -18.26
C GLY A 22 5.64 -8.38 -16.96
N CYS A 23 5.63 -7.66 -15.83
CA CYS A 23 5.46 -8.25 -14.51
C CYS A 23 4.07 -8.03 -13.89
N LEU A 24 3.33 -7.06 -14.40
CA LEU A 24 2.00 -6.71 -13.88
C LEU A 24 0.90 -7.55 -14.55
N HIS A 25 0.93 -8.85 -14.36
CA HIS A 25 -0.26 -9.67 -14.57
C HIS A 25 -0.96 -9.83 -13.22
N SER A 26 -2.23 -9.44 -13.17
CA SER A 26 -3.08 -9.72 -12.03
C SER A 26 -3.09 -11.22 -11.81
N ILE A 27 -2.33 -11.67 -10.83
CA ILE A 27 -2.53 -13.00 -10.29
C ILE A 27 -3.87 -12.89 -9.57
N ALA A 28 -4.87 -13.64 -10.03
CA ALA A 28 -6.03 -13.87 -9.20
C ALA A 28 -5.52 -14.68 -7.99
N MET A 29 -5.15 -13.98 -6.95
CA MET A 29 -4.86 -14.61 -5.68
C MET A 29 -6.14 -15.29 -5.23
N THR A 30 -6.09 -16.56 -4.98
CA THR A 30 -7.23 -17.31 -4.52
C THR A 30 -7.24 -17.28 -3.02
N ARG A 31 -8.29 -16.70 -2.50
CA ARG A 31 -8.64 -16.84 -1.10
C ARG A 31 -8.67 -18.32 -0.74
N SER A 32 -8.05 -18.69 0.38
CA SER A 32 -8.38 -19.95 1.03
C SER A 32 -9.83 -19.87 1.49
N ASP A 33 -10.67 -20.84 1.10
CA ASP A 33 -12.08 -20.89 1.50
C ASP A 33 -12.28 -21.22 2.99
N ASN A 34 -11.22 -21.12 3.80
CA ASN A 34 -11.29 -21.34 5.23
C ASN A 34 -11.98 -20.18 5.92
N SER A 35 -13.04 -20.49 6.66
CA SER A 35 -13.79 -19.56 7.51
C SER A 35 -13.02 -19.13 8.77
N GLU A 36 -11.72 -19.37 8.83
CA GLU A 36 -10.86 -19.04 9.96
C GLU A 36 -10.44 -17.56 9.87
N LEU A 37 -10.43 -16.90 11.03
CA LEU A 37 -10.04 -15.50 11.13
C LEU A 37 -8.52 -15.37 11.03
N LEU A 38 -8.01 -14.32 10.37
CA LEU A 38 -6.58 -14.03 10.38
C LEU A 38 -6.05 -13.90 11.82
N PRO A 39 -4.77 -14.19 12.04
CA PRO A 39 -4.13 -14.05 13.35
C PRO A 39 -4.32 -12.65 13.94
N GLU A 40 -4.31 -12.55 15.27
CA GLU A 40 -4.15 -11.25 15.93
C GLU A 40 -2.68 -10.83 15.79
N PRO A 41 -2.38 -9.53 15.69
CA PRO A 41 -1.01 -9.04 15.60
C PRO A 41 -0.15 -9.49 16.80
N TYR A 42 1.08 -9.88 16.50
CA TYR A 42 2.05 -10.26 17.53
C TYR A 42 2.73 -9.04 18.14
N GLU A 43 3.00 -9.12 19.45
CA GLU A 43 3.93 -8.19 20.09
C GLU A 43 5.36 -8.74 20.00
N PHE A 44 6.26 -8.00 19.35
CA PHE A 44 7.64 -8.41 19.15
C PHE A 44 8.61 -7.70 20.10
N ASP A 45 9.52 -8.48 20.68
CA ASP A 45 10.66 -7.96 21.42
C ASP A 45 11.80 -7.61 20.47
N SER A 46 12.11 -6.34 20.32
CA SER A 46 13.15 -5.84 19.39
C SER A 46 14.58 -6.34 19.71
N GLN A 47 14.77 -6.96 20.87
CA GLN A 47 16.06 -7.57 21.27
C GLN A 47 16.16 -9.05 20.86
N LYS A 48 15.07 -9.64 20.41
CA LYS A 48 15.01 -11.02 19.93
C LYS A 48 15.09 -11.09 18.42
N THR A 49 15.65 -12.20 17.95
CA THR A 49 15.56 -12.61 16.55
C THR A 49 14.58 -13.77 16.46
N TYR A 50 13.56 -13.61 15.64
CA TYR A 50 12.54 -14.61 15.38
C TYR A 50 12.93 -15.41 14.15
N ARG A 51 12.96 -16.73 14.29
CA ARG A 51 13.38 -17.62 13.20
C ARG A 51 12.17 -18.15 12.43
N VAL A 52 12.34 -18.37 11.13
CA VAL A 52 11.31 -18.89 10.22
C VAL A 52 11.92 -19.96 9.32
N PRO A 53 11.36 -21.17 9.25
CA PRO A 53 11.81 -22.19 8.32
C PRO A 53 11.27 -21.90 6.91
N VAL A 54 12.16 -22.03 5.92
CA VAL A 54 11.83 -21.92 4.49
C VAL A 54 12.12 -23.25 3.83
N VAL A 55 11.11 -23.87 3.26
CA VAL A 55 11.20 -25.20 2.64
C VAL A 55 11.13 -25.06 1.12
N LEU A 56 12.22 -25.37 0.46
CA LEU A 56 12.30 -25.41 -1.00
C LEU A 56 11.90 -26.80 -1.50
N PHE A 57 11.03 -26.86 -2.50
CA PHE A 57 10.70 -28.13 -3.13
C PHE A 57 10.54 -28.03 -4.65
N SER A 58 10.89 -29.13 -5.33
CA SER A 58 10.77 -29.29 -6.78
C SER A 58 9.95 -30.52 -7.14
N PHE A 59 9.60 -30.66 -8.41
CA PHE A 59 8.75 -31.73 -8.93
C PHE A 59 9.58 -32.79 -9.66
N SER A 60 9.01 -33.97 -9.91
CA SER A 60 9.71 -35.04 -10.62
C SER A 60 10.16 -34.63 -12.03
N ASP A 61 9.43 -33.71 -12.68
CA ASP A 61 9.65 -33.21 -14.04
C ASP A 61 10.10 -31.74 -14.10
N LEU A 62 10.28 -31.06 -12.96
CA LEU A 62 10.66 -29.63 -12.92
C LEU A 62 11.52 -29.34 -11.70
N ASP A 63 12.75 -28.92 -11.95
CA ASP A 63 13.68 -28.41 -10.95
C ASP A 63 13.69 -26.87 -10.94
N PHE A 64 14.33 -26.29 -9.92
CA PHE A 64 14.62 -24.85 -9.90
C PHE A 64 15.47 -24.44 -11.09
N SER A 65 15.30 -23.20 -11.56
CA SER A 65 16.01 -22.67 -12.72
C SER A 65 17.46 -22.30 -12.42
N MET A 66 17.87 -22.26 -11.14
CA MET A 66 19.24 -21.98 -10.72
C MET A 66 19.93 -23.26 -10.18
N ASP A 67 21.26 -23.30 -10.30
CA ASP A 67 22.07 -24.46 -9.91
C ASP A 67 22.12 -24.70 -8.39
N ASP A 68 22.07 -23.64 -7.59
CA ASP A 68 22.09 -23.69 -6.12
C ASP A 68 20.95 -22.87 -5.52
N PRO A 69 19.72 -23.43 -5.48
CA PRO A 69 18.56 -22.73 -4.95
C PRO A 69 18.69 -22.37 -3.46
N ALA A 70 19.33 -23.24 -2.67
CA ALA A 70 19.47 -22.99 -1.23
C ALA A 70 20.31 -21.74 -0.93
N THR A 71 21.46 -21.60 -1.58
CA THR A 71 22.30 -20.39 -1.48
C THR A 71 21.59 -19.17 -2.04
N TYR A 72 20.90 -19.31 -3.18
CA TYR A 72 20.17 -18.19 -3.78
C TYR A 72 19.06 -17.68 -2.87
N TYR A 73 18.21 -18.57 -2.35
CA TYR A 73 17.14 -18.17 -1.44
C TYR A 73 17.65 -17.69 -0.08
N ASN A 74 18.77 -18.23 0.42
CA ASN A 74 19.38 -17.68 1.62
C ASN A 74 19.76 -16.20 1.45
N ARG A 75 20.25 -15.81 0.25
CA ARG A 75 20.55 -14.41 -0.06
C ARG A 75 19.27 -13.56 -0.12
N ILE A 76 18.24 -14.02 -0.83
CA ILE A 76 16.94 -13.33 -0.94
C ILE A 76 16.32 -13.07 0.43
N PHE A 77 16.43 -14.03 1.35
CA PHE A 77 15.80 -13.93 2.65
C PHE A 77 16.65 -13.18 3.68
N ASN A 78 17.99 -13.31 3.65
CA ASN A 78 18.85 -12.89 4.76
C ASN A 78 19.99 -11.92 4.40
N GLU A 79 20.40 -11.80 3.11
CA GLU A 79 21.53 -10.95 2.74
C GLU A 79 21.14 -9.48 2.82
N SER A 80 21.64 -8.79 3.83
CA SER A 80 21.34 -7.36 4.00
C SER A 80 21.79 -6.54 2.80
N GLY A 81 20.88 -5.70 2.29
CA GLY A 81 21.12 -4.89 1.11
C GLY A 81 21.09 -5.65 -0.20
N PHE A 82 20.51 -6.87 -0.22
CA PHE A 82 20.29 -7.63 -1.45
C PHE A 82 19.58 -6.78 -2.51
N ASN A 83 20.18 -6.67 -3.71
CA ASN A 83 19.73 -5.72 -4.73
C ASN A 83 19.60 -6.29 -6.15
N GLU A 84 19.55 -7.59 -6.29
CA GLU A 84 19.19 -8.20 -7.58
C GLU A 84 17.80 -7.72 -8.01
N GLY A 85 17.55 -7.61 -9.30
CA GLY A 85 16.30 -7.06 -9.81
C GLY A 85 16.03 -5.59 -9.44
N LYS A 86 17.04 -4.84 -8.94
CA LYS A 86 16.92 -3.47 -8.42
C LYS A 86 16.06 -3.39 -7.15
N GLY A 87 16.02 -4.45 -6.35
CA GLY A 87 15.44 -4.45 -5.02
C GLY A 87 16.19 -3.52 -4.08
N LYS A 88 15.56 -3.15 -2.98
CA LYS A 88 16.18 -2.36 -1.91
C LYS A 88 16.90 -3.22 -0.87
N GLY A 89 16.46 -4.46 -0.68
CA GLY A 89 16.97 -5.34 0.35
C GLY A 89 16.36 -6.74 0.26
N CYS A 90 16.69 -7.58 1.23
CA CYS A 90 16.14 -8.92 1.40
C CYS A 90 14.81 -8.89 2.18
N VAL A 91 14.19 -10.07 2.35
CA VAL A 91 12.94 -10.21 3.14
C VAL A 91 13.13 -9.73 4.59
N ALA A 92 14.24 -10.11 5.24
CA ALA A 92 14.54 -9.64 6.60
C ALA A 92 14.73 -8.12 6.68
N ASP A 93 15.37 -7.51 5.67
CA ASP A 93 15.50 -6.04 5.58
C ASP A 93 14.13 -5.37 5.46
N TYR A 94 13.21 -5.96 4.66
CA TYR A 94 11.87 -5.41 4.49
C TYR A 94 11.16 -5.30 5.84
N PHE A 95 11.03 -6.39 6.57
CA PHE A 95 10.31 -6.40 7.85
C PHE A 95 11.00 -5.56 8.93
N ARG A 96 12.33 -5.54 8.96
CA ARG A 96 13.07 -4.65 9.85
C ARG A 96 12.75 -3.17 9.57
N ASP A 97 12.74 -2.77 8.29
CA ASP A 97 12.45 -1.40 7.89
C ASP A 97 10.98 -1.03 8.15
N GLN A 98 10.03 -1.93 7.82
CA GLN A 98 8.60 -1.67 8.03
C GLN A 98 8.24 -1.54 9.51
N SER A 99 8.85 -2.35 10.36
CA SER A 99 8.61 -2.35 11.82
C SER A 99 9.45 -1.32 12.58
N ALA A 100 10.28 -0.52 11.92
CA ALA A 100 11.27 0.34 12.56
C ALA A 100 12.16 -0.44 13.55
N GLY A 101 12.57 -1.65 13.17
CA GLY A 101 13.45 -2.54 13.95
C GLY A 101 12.77 -3.31 15.09
N ARG A 102 11.43 -3.29 15.19
CA ARG A 102 10.72 -4.10 16.20
C ARG A 102 10.72 -5.58 15.85
N LEU A 103 10.60 -5.93 14.57
CA LEU A 103 10.61 -7.30 14.08
C LEU A 103 11.96 -7.60 13.41
N ASN A 104 12.76 -8.45 14.04
CA ASN A 104 14.02 -8.94 13.49
C ASN A 104 13.84 -10.42 13.13
N LEU A 105 13.97 -10.74 11.84
CA LEU A 105 13.78 -12.08 11.31
C LEU A 105 15.10 -12.71 10.86
N GLN A 106 15.20 -14.02 11.03
CA GLN A 106 16.21 -14.89 10.48
C GLN A 106 15.52 -16.08 9.82
N PHE A 107 15.83 -16.32 8.56
CA PHE A 107 15.24 -17.41 7.79
C PHE A 107 16.20 -18.56 7.63
N ASP A 108 15.74 -19.77 7.88
CA ASP A 108 16.52 -21.00 7.74
C ASP A 108 16.05 -21.77 6.52
N ILE A 109 16.92 -21.88 5.53
CA ILE A 109 16.60 -22.47 4.23
C ILE A 109 16.85 -23.98 4.25
N TYR A 110 15.81 -24.75 3.94
CA TYR A 110 15.83 -26.21 3.87
C TYR A 110 15.50 -26.72 2.47
N GLY A 111 16.15 -27.80 2.05
CA GLY A 111 15.98 -28.40 0.73
C GLY A 111 16.95 -27.81 -0.31
N PRO A 112 16.64 -27.88 -1.63
CA PRO A 112 15.36 -28.36 -2.17
C PRO A 112 15.15 -29.87 -1.99
N VAL A 113 13.93 -30.24 -1.64
CA VAL A 113 13.48 -31.65 -1.70
C VAL A 113 12.72 -31.88 -3.00
N LYS A 114 12.92 -33.04 -3.64
CA LYS A 114 12.25 -33.39 -4.90
C LYS A 114 11.09 -34.31 -4.63
N ILE A 115 9.86 -33.85 -4.84
CA ILE A 115 8.67 -34.68 -4.65
C ILE A 115 8.42 -35.56 -5.87
N ASP A 116 7.93 -36.77 -5.63
CA ASP A 116 7.55 -37.74 -6.69
C ASP A 116 6.17 -37.40 -7.25
N LYS A 117 6.07 -36.26 -7.91
CA LYS A 117 4.86 -35.76 -8.56
C LYS A 117 5.24 -34.84 -9.70
N GLU A 118 4.57 -35.00 -10.85
CA GLU A 118 4.72 -34.05 -11.96
C GLU A 118 4.01 -32.74 -11.64
N VAL A 119 4.60 -31.58 -12.01
CA VAL A 119 3.99 -30.27 -11.82
C VAL A 119 2.60 -30.16 -12.46
N ARG A 120 2.38 -30.87 -13.58
CA ARG A 120 1.07 -30.91 -14.28
C ARG A 120 -0.04 -31.59 -13.48
N SER A 121 0.29 -32.44 -12.50
CA SER A 121 -0.69 -33.12 -11.67
C SER A 121 -1.16 -32.29 -10.48
N HIS A 122 -0.64 -31.08 -10.36
CA HIS A 122 -1.05 -30.13 -9.36
C HIS A 122 -2.43 -29.57 -9.69
N TYR A 123 -3.39 -29.75 -8.81
CA TYR A 123 -4.74 -29.23 -8.97
C TYR A 123 -4.91 -27.97 -8.13
N TYR A 124 -5.41 -26.93 -8.75
CA TYR A 124 -5.72 -25.65 -8.14
C TYR A 124 -6.57 -25.76 -6.85
N ASN A 125 -7.53 -26.68 -6.83
CA ASN A 125 -8.43 -26.87 -5.68
C ASN A 125 -7.75 -27.49 -4.45
N ASP A 126 -6.49 -27.90 -4.55
CA ASP A 126 -5.73 -28.52 -3.47
C ASP A 126 -4.76 -27.55 -2.80
N HIS A 127 -4.69 -26.30 -3.30
CA HIS A 127 -3.80 -25.21 -2.82
C HIS A 127 -2.34 -25.67 -2.53
N GLY A 128 -1.87 -26.72 -3.20
CA GLY A 128 -0.54 -27.27 -2.94
C GLY A 128 -0.43 -28.11 -1.66
N ASN A 129 -1.48 -28.28 -0.90
CA ASN A 129 -1.49 -28.94 0.40
C ASN A 129 -0.80 -30.31 0.39
N LYS A 130 -1.14 -31.17 -0.60
CA LYS A 130 -0.52 -32.48 -0.72
C LYS A 130 0.95 -32.42 -1.10
N ASP A 131 1.35 -31.43 -1.86
CA ASP A 131 2.73 -31.24 -2.30
C ASP A 131 3.58 -30.74 -1.14
N MET A 132 3.08 -29.77 -0.36
CA MET A 132 3.71 -29.31 0.87
C MET A 132 3.85 -30.45 1.89
N GLY A 133 2.80 -31.28 2.10
CA GLY A 133 2.84 -32.45 2.96
C GLY A 133 3.91 -33.46 2.55
N LYS A 134 4.05 -33.73 1.23
CA LYS A 134 5.12 -34.59 0.71
C LYS A 134 6.51 -33.97 0.93
N ALA A 135 6.66 -32.67 0.70
CA ALA A 135 7.92 -31.98 0.92
C ALA A 135 8.35 -32.07 2.40
N LEU A 136 7.42 -31.87 3.33
CA LEU A 136 7.70 -32.01 4.77
C LEU A 136 8.05 -33.43 5.17
N SER A 137 7.38 -34.44 4.61
CA SER A 137 7.71 -35.85 4.85
C SER A 137 9.14 -36.17 4.41
N LEU A 138 9.52 -35.79 3.19
CA LEU A 138 10.88 -36.01 2.68
C LEU A 138 11.93 -35.22 3.47
N LEU A 139 11.59 -34.00 3.89
CA LEU A 139 12.48 -33.20 4.72
C LEU A 139 12.74 -33.88 6.06
N SER A 140 11.70 -34.43 6.67
CA SER A 140 11.80 -35.18 7.96
C SER A 140 12.70 -36.41 7.91
N GLU A 141 12.85 -37.02 6.72
CA GLU A 141 13.74 -38.17 6.52
C GLU A 141 15.22 -37.79 6.42
N THR A 142 15.51 -36.52 6.09
CA THR A 142 16.86 -36.05 5.72
C THR A 142 17.46 -35.07 6.69
N ILE A 143 16.66 -34.42 7.52
CA ILE A 143 17.07 -33.34 8.41
C ILE A 143 16.92 -33.75 9.89
N ASP A 144 18.03 -33.65 10.62
CA ASP A 144 18.06 -33.72 12.08
C ASP A 144 18.32 -32.32 12.66
N ALA A 145 17.24 -31.54 12.76
CA ALA A 145 17.28 -30.18 13.28
C ALA A 145 16.14 -29.94 14.27
N ASP A 146 16.37 -29.07 15.24
CA ASP A 146 15.37 -28.69 16.23
C ASP A 146 14.42 -27.61 15.67
N PHE A 147 13.21 -28.02 15.33
CA PHE A 147 12.18 -27.11 14.82
C PHE A 147 11.37 -26.40 15.91
N THR A 148 11.61 -26.69 17.20
CA THR A 148 11.00 -25.95 18.31
C THR A 148 11.48 -24.49 18.39
N VAL A 149 12.60 -24.17 17.75
CA VAL A 149 13.16 -22.81 17.67
C VAL A 149 12.28 -21.83 16.87
N TYR A 150 11.28 -22.33 16.12
CA TYR A 150 10.34 -21.52 15.33
C TYR A 150 9.04 -21.20 16.08
N ASP A 151 8.94 -21.64 17.33
CA ASP A 151 7.87 -21.27 18.25
C ASP A 151 8.20 -19.89 18.88
N TRP A 152 7.53 -18.85 18.43
CA TRP A 152 7.81 -17.48 18.87
C TRP A 152 7.15 -17.14 20.20
N ASN A 153 6.01 -17.76 20.49
CA ASN A 153 5.12 -17.46 21.60
C ASN A 153 5.11 -18.52 22.72
N GLY A 154 5.76 -19.68 22.52
CA GLY A 154 5.89 -20.73 23.51
C GLY A 154 4.65 -21.63 23.61
N ASP A 155 3.84 -21.72 22.56
CA ASP A 155 2.63 -22.56 22.54
C ASP A 155 2.88 -23.99 22.02
N GLY A 156 4.09 -24.30 21.61
CA GLY A 156 4.53 -25.60 21.10
C GLY A 156 4.37 -25.78 19.61
N GLN A 157 4.01 -24.74 18.86
CA GLN A 157 3.88 -24.74 17.41
C GLN A 157 4.86 -23.74 16.79
N ALA A 158 5.37 -24.05 15.61
CA ALA A 158 6.03 -23.03 14.80
C ALA A 158 5.00 -22.01 14.32
N ASN A 159 5.31 -20.72 14.41
CA ASN A 159 4.33 -19.68 14.06
C ASN A 159 4.08 -19.58 12.56
N GLU A 160 5.12 -19.78 11.76
CA GLU A 160 5.07 -19.68 10.29
C GLU A 160 6.02 -20.68 9.65
N VAL A 161 5.63 -21.22 8.48
CA VAL A 161 6.52 -21.94 7.58
C VAL A 161 6.33 -21.44 6.15
N ILE A 162 7.42 -21.11 5.48
CA ILE A 162 7.40 -20.63 4.09
C ILE A 162 7.76 -21.78 3.16
N PHE A 163 6.94 -22.00 2.14
CA PHE A 163 7.23 -22.92 1.06
C PHE A 163 7.57 -22.16 -0.22
N ILE A 164 8.61 -22.61 -0.92
CA ILE A 164 8.95 -22.12 -2.26
C ILE A 164 8.94 -23.31 -3.21
N ALA A 165 8.03 -23.28 -4.18
CA ALA A 165 7.93 -24.29 -5.22
C ALA A 165 8.74 -23.90 -6.45
N ALA A 166 9.45 -24.83 -7.05
CA ALA A 166 10.09 -24.64 -8.34
C ALA A 166 9.06 -24.32 -9.43
N GLY A 167 9.39 -23.42 -10.36
CA GLY A 167 8.60 -23.11 -11.55
C GLY A 167 7.65 -21.93 -11.40
N LEU A 168 6.65 -21.90 -12.29
CA LEU A 168 5.83 -20.72 -12.57
C LEU A 168 4.57 -20.66 -11.72
N VAL A 169 4.24 -19.43 -11.30
CA VAL A 169 2.85 -19.09 -11.00
C VAL A 169 2.06 -19.15 -12.29
N GLY A 170 1.00 -19.94 -12.33
CA GLY A 170 0.28 -20.09 -13.56
C GLY A 170 -1.21 -20.16 -13.42
N ASN A 171 -1.88 -19.38 -14.24
CA ASN A 171 -3.29 -19.53 -14.53
C ASN A 171 -3.47 -20.30 -15.84
N SER A 172 -4.40 -21.26 -15.86
CA SER A 172 -4.60 -22.18 -16.95
C SER A 172 -5.29 -21.53 -18.16
N THR A 173 -4.54 -20.92 -19.05
CA THR A 173 -5.07 -20.69 -20.41
C THR A 173 -5.14 -21.97 -21.24
N ASN A 174 -4.49 -23.07 -20.78
CA ASN A 174 -4.41 -24.36 -21.51
C ASN A 174 -4.86 -25.57 -20.69
N GLY A 175 -5.67 -25.37 -19.64
CA GLY A 175 -6.19 -26.48 -18.83
C GLY A 175 -5.22 -27.04 -17.78
N PHE A 176 -4.09 -26.39 -17.56
CA PHE A 176 -3.14 -26.75 -16.51
C PHE A 176 -3.23 -25.75 -15.37
N SER A 177 -3.51 -26.23 -14.16
CA SER A 177 -3.42 -25.42 -12.95
C SER A 177 -1.99 -25.45 -12.43
N TYR A 178 -1.41 -24.29 -12.22
CA TYR A 178 -0.12 -24.12 -11.55
C TYR A 178 -0.36 -23.67 -10.11
N LEU A 179 0.68 -23.80 -9.29
CA LEU A 179 0.69 -23.24 -7.95
C LEU A 179 0.41 -21.74 -7.98
N ALA A 180 -0.54 -21.30 -7.19
CA ALA A 180 -0.73 -19.88 -6.92
C ALA A 180 -0.14 -19.58 -5.54
N PRO A 181 0.52 -18.42 -5.35
CA PRO A 181 0.87 -17.96 -4.02
C PRO A 181 -0.38 -17.91 -3.14
N SER A 182 -0.22 -18.36 -1.92
CA SER A 182 -1.32 -18.45 -0.95
C SER A 182 -0.78 -18.61 0.46
N SER A 183 -1.57 -18.22 1.43
CA SER A 183 -1.29 -18.43 2.84
C SER A 183 -2.52 -18.96 3.56
N SER A 184 -2.33 -19.76 4.57
CA SER A 184 -3.40 -20.33 5.39
C SER A 184 -2.84 -20.98 6.67
N TYR A 185 -3.75 -21.47 7.47
CA TYR A 185 -3.43 -22.30 8.64
C TYR A 185 -2.85 -23.65 8.24
N GLN A 186 -2.23 -24.35 9.22
CA GLN A 186 -1.63 -25.66 9.04
C GLN A 186 -2.50 -26.58 8.16
N VAL A 187 -1.85 -27.19 7.18
CA VAL A 187 -2.49 -28.26 6.39
C VAL A 187 -2.75 -29.46 7.31
N PRO A 188 -4.00 -29.98 7.35
CA PRO A 188 -4.33 -31.14 8.18
C PRO A 188 -3.37 -32.32 7.96
N ASP A 189 -3.02 -33.01 9.03
CA ASP A 189 -2.15 -34.19 9.06
C ASP A 189 -0.70 -33.95 8.55
N THR A 190 -0.26 -32.69 8.45
CA THR A 190 1.14 -32.37 8.12
C THR A 190 1.87 -31.81 9.32
N LYS A 191 3.16 -32.10 9.44
CA LYS A 191 4.03 -31.64 10.53
C LYS A 191 5.41 -31.31 10.01
N LEU A 192 6.05 -30.37 10.67
CA LEU A 192 7.48 -30.10 10.50
C LEU A 192 8.32 -31.27 11.04
N PRO A 193 9.60 -31.38 10.65
CA PRO A 193 10.53 -32.36 11.23
C PRO A 193 10.48 -32.37 12.77
N GLY A 194 10.65 -33.53 13.36
CA GLY A 194 10.47 -33.72 14.81
C GLY A 194 9.02 -33.80 15.27
N GLY A 195 8.05 -33.78 14.35
CA GLY A 195 6.63 -33.88 14.65
C GLY A 195 6.01 -32.58 15.19
N ILE A 196 6.65 -31.45 14.94
CA ILE A 196 6.20 -30.12 15.39
C ILE A 196 5.05 -29.64 14.50
N ASP A 197 3.98 -29.18 15.13
CA ASP A 197 2.89 -28.47 14.44
C ASP A 197 3.31 -27.07 14.03
N TYR A 198 2.63 -26.51 13.04
CA TYR A 198 2.82 -25.10 12.67
C TYR A 198 1.46 -24.39 12.59
N TYR A 199 1.43 -23.13 12.95
CA TYR A 199 0.19 -22.37 13.02
C TYR A 199 -0.25 -21.88 11.63
N PHE A 200 0.68 -21.33 10.87
CA PHE A 200 0.40 -20.71 9.57
C PHE A 200 1.44 -21.12 8.53
N TYR A 201 1.09 -21.06 7.26
CA TYR A 201 2.05 -21.25 6.17
C TYR A 201 1.85 -20.22 5.07
N SER A 202 2.90 -19.97 4.30
CA SER A 202 2.82 -19.32 3.01
C SER A 202 3.46 -20.18 1.92
N LEU A 203 2.79 -20.28 0.77
CA LEU A 203 3.27 -20.96 -0.42
C LEU A 203 3.60 -19.92 -1.49
N ASN A 204 4.80 -20.01 -2.04
CA ASN A 204 5.30 -19.11 -3.07
C ASN A 204 5.89 -19.91 -4.23
N CYS A 205 6.05 -19.27 -5.39
CA CYS A 205 6.64 -19.88 -6.56
C CYS A 205 7.95 -19.18 -6.94
N GLU A 206 8.87 -19.94 -7.51
CA GLU A 206 10.15 -19.42 -8.00
C GLU A 206 9.98 -18.30 -9.01
N CYS A 207 9.05 -18.46 -9.94
CA CYS A 207 8.87 -17.53 -11.05
C CYS A 207 7.46 -16.97 -11.10
N LEU A 208 7.36 -15.73 -11.58
CA LEU A 208 6.09 -15.12 -12.00
C LEU A 208 5.53 -15.82 -13.24
N GLN A 209 4.25 -15.59 -13.54
CA GLN A 209 3.59 -16.12 -14.74
C GLN A 209 4.33 -15.81 -16.05
N SER A 210 5.10 -14.72 -16.08
CA SER A 210 5.94 -14.34 -17.22
C SER A 210 7.17 -15.23 -17.43
N GLY A 211 7.48 -16.13 -16.48
CA GLY A 211 8.70 -16.93 -16.46
C GLY A 211 9.91 -16.20 -15.89
N MET A 212 9.77 -14.96 -15.44
CA MET A 212 10.84 -14.25 -14.74
C MET A 212 10.87 -14.67 -13.27
N LEU A 213 12.07 -14.71 -12.68
CA LEU A 213 12.21 -14.94 -11.25
C LEU A 213 11.36 -13.95 -10.46
N SER A 214 10.62 -14.47 -9.49
CA SER A 214 9.85 -13.67 -8.56
C SER A 214 10.80 -12.94 -7.61
N GLY A 215 10.54 -11.63 -7.40
CA GLY A 215 11.17 -10.90 -6.30
C GLY A 215 10.58 -11.29 -4.95
N ILE A 216 10.87 -10.49 -3.93
CA ILE A 216 10.40 -10.74 -2.56
C ILE A 216 8.94 -10.36 -2.32
N GLY A 217 8.30 -9.62 -3.25
CA GLY A 217 7.01 -8.97 -3.02
C GLY A 217 5.89 -9.93 -2.63
N THR A 218 5.75 -11.06 -3.35
CA THR A 218 4.75 -12.07 -3.01
C THR A 218 5.08 -12.75 -1.68
N ILE A 219 6.36 -13.02 -1.42
CA ILE A 219 6.81 -13.63 -0.16
C ILE A 219 6.42 -12.76 1.03
N VAL A 220 6.69 -11.45 0.97
CA VAL A 220 6.36 -10.54 2.08
C VAL A 220 4.86 -10.30 2.20
N HIS A 221 4.10 -10.33 1.08
CA HIS A 221 2.65 -10.25 1.08
C HIS A 221 2.04 -11.45 1.82
N GLU A 222 2.37 -12.68 1.41
CA GLU A 222 1.85 -13.90 2.04
C GLU A 222 2.27 -14.01 3.52
N PHE A 223 3.49 -13.58 3.85
CA PHE A 223 3.94 -13.53 5.23
C PHE A 223 3.15 -12.52 6.08
N CYS A 224 2.71 -11.39 5.49
CA CYS A 224 1.91 -10.40 6.19
C CYS A 224 0.55 -10.96 6.65
N HIS A 225 -0.01 -11.97 5.98
CA HIS A 225 -1.21 -12.66 6.46
C HIS A 225 -0.95 -13.39 7.78
N CYS A 226 0.23 -14.00 7.96
CA CYS A 226 0.63 -14.58 9.24
C CYS A 226 0.71 -13.51 10.36
N LEU A 227 1.03 -12.27 10.01
CA LEU A 227 1.05 -11.15 10.95
C LEU A 227 -0.34 -10.55 11.21
N GLY A 228 -1.38 -11.00 10.50
CA GLY A 228 -2.78 -10.57 10.66
C GLY A 228 -3.26 -9.52 9.69
N LEU A 229 -2.50 -9.19 8.63
CA LEU A 229 -2.95 -8.25 7.59
C LEU A 229 -3.84 -8.95 6.56
N PRO A 230 -5.01 -8.37 6.22
CA PRO A 230 -5.90 -8.88 5.19
C PRO A 230 -5.46 -8.46 3.78
N ASP A 231 -6.01 -9.13 2.78
CA ASP A 231 -6.02 -8.61 1.42
C ASP A 231 -6.85 -7.33 1.32
N LEU A 232 -6.34 -6.35 0.60
CA LEU A 232 -7.00 -5.06 0.39
C LEU A 232 -7.55 -4.89 -1.03
N TYR A 233 -7.25 -5.85 -1.93
CA TYR A 233 -7.90 -5.89 -3.23
C TYR A 233 -9.37 -6.29 -3.12
N PRO A 234 -10.23 -5.81 -4.02
CA PRO A 234 -11.66 -6.10 -3.96
C PRO A 234 -11.95 -7.55 -4.33
N PHE A 235 -12.71 -8.24 -3.48
CA PHE A 235 -13.28 -9.54 -3.79
C PHE A 235 -14.65 -9.33 -4.45
N GLY A 236 -14.80 -9.68 -5.72
CA GLY A 236 -16.09 -9.49 -6.37
C GLY A 236 -16.15 -10.04 -7.78
N SER A 237 -17.19 -9.70 -8.53
CA SER A 237 -17.55 -10.23 -9.83
C SER A 237 -16.60 -9.86 -10.99
N GLY A 238 -15.38 -9.40 -10.72
CA GLY A 238 -14.39 -9.05 -11.73
C GLY A 238 -14.61 -7.69 -12.41
N THR A 239 -15.55 -6.88 -11.90
CA THR A 239 -15.79 -5.49 -12.32
C THR A 239 -15.34 -4.47 -11.28
N ALA A 240 -15.00 -4.93 -10.07
CA ALA A 240 -14.51 -4.09 -8.99
C ALA A 240 -13.15 -3.48 -9.35
N PHE A 241 -12.98 -2.20 -9.04
CA PHE A 241 -11.72 -1.49 -9.22
C PHE A 241 -11.02 -1.40 -7.89
N SER A 242 -9.77 -1.88 -7.82
CA SER A 242 -8.94 -1.58 -6.67
C SER A 242 -8.65 -0.08 -6.62
N THR A 243 -8.82 0.50 -5.45
CA THR A 243 -8.53 1.93 -5.24
C THR A 243 -7.10 2.17 -4.81
N VAL A 244 -6.43 1.17 -4.23
CA VAL A 244 -5.06 1.27 -3.71
C VAL A 244 -4.03 0.57 -4.58
N ASP A 245 -4.30 -0.64 -5.05
CA ASP A 245 -3.51 -1.45 -6.01
C ASP A 245 -1.98 -1.34 -5.79
N GLU A 246 -1.23 -0.79 -6.74
CA GLU A 246 0.23 -0.67 -6.69
C GLU A 246 0.76 0.22 -5.54
N TRP A 247 -0.12 0.94 -4.83
CA TRP A 247 0.24 1.74 -3.67
C TRP A 247 0.37 0.94 -2.39
N ASP A 248 -0.18 -0.26 -2.34
CA ASP A 248 -0.31 -1.07 -1.13
C ASP A 248 0.21 -2.50 -1.33
N LEU A 249 0.96 -3.01 -0.35
CA LEU A 249 1.52 -4.36 -0.41
C LEU A 249 0.41 -5.42 -0.45
N MET A 250 -0.64 -5.23 0.35
CA MET A 250 -1.74 -6.20 0.48
C MET A 250 -2.78 -6.09 -0.63
N ASP A 251 -2.47 -5.32 -1.68
CA ASP A 251 -3.15 -5.28 -2.98
C ASP A 251 -2.14 -5.59 -4.11
N GLY A 252 -2.11 -4.86 -5.20
CA GLY A 252 -1.21 -5.07 -6.34
C GLY A 252 0.24 -4.65 -6.12
N GLY A 253 0.56 -4.02 -5.00
CA GLY A 253 1.90 -3.54 -4.67
C GLY A 253 2.95 -4.64 -4.56
N ASN A 254 2.55 -5.85 -4.20
CA ASN A 254 3.43 -7.02 -4.14
C ASN A 254 4.10 -7.36 -5.49
N LEU A 255 3.54 -6.89 -6.61
CA LEU A 255 4.05 -7.12 -7.95
C LEU A 255 4.87 -5.96 -8.52
N THR A 256 5.00 -4.85 -7.78
CA THR A 256 5.76 -3.69 -8.24
C THR A 256 7.22 -4.06 -8.51
N ASN A 257 7.76 -3.53 -9.62
CA ASN A 257 9.10 -3.89 -10.09
C ASN A 257 9.33 -5.42 -10.16
N CYS A 258 8.35 -6.19 -10.64
CA CYS A 258 8.40 -7.67 -10.68
C CYS A 258 8.54 -8.33 -9.30
N GLY A 259 7.99 -7.70 -8.27
CA GLY A 259 8.11 -8.14 -6.89
C GLY A 259 9.46 -7.84 -6.24
N TRP A 260 10.41 -7.21 -6.94
CA TRP A 260 11.72 -6.91 -6.37
C TRP A 260 11.71 -5.72 -5.41
N CYS A 261 10.73 -4.84 -5.53
CA CYS A 261 10.63 -3.66 -4.70
C CYS A 261 9.17 -3.43 -4.29
N PRO A 262 8.62 -4.27 -3.38
CA PRO A 262 7.30 -4.05 -2.84
C PRO A 262 7.26 -2.71 -2.11
N PRO A 263 6.10 -2.00 -2.09
CA PRO A 263 5.99 -0.71 -1.41
C PRO A 263 6.17 -0.84 0.09
N ASN A 264 6.43 0.27 0.75
CA ASN A 264 6.30 0.35 2.20
C ASN A 264 4.88 -0.05 2.62
N LEU A 265 4.75 -0.75 3.75
CA LEU A 265 3.47 -0.93 4.42
C LEU A 265 2.86 0.45 4.69
N SER A 266 1.58 0.60 4.42
CA SER A 266 0.84 1.83 4.65
C SER A 266 0.76 2.21 6.13
N ALA A 267 0.39 3.45 6.42
CA ALA A 267 0.14 3.91 7.78
C ALA A 267 -0.91 3.04 8.50
N MET A 268 -1.92 2.55 7.76
CA MET A 268 -2.96 1.68 8.30
C MET A 268 -2.41 0.32 8.74
N GLU A 269 -1.65 -0.33 7.87
CA GLU A 269 -1.05 -1.63 8.14
C GLU A 269 -0.08 -1.56 9.33
N ARG A 270 0.78 -0.54 9.34
CA ARG A 270 1.73 -0.32 10.46
C ARG A 270 1.00 0.00 11.77
N MET A 271 -0.11 0.76 11.70
CA MET A 271 -0.94 1.07 12.87
C MET A 271 -1.61 -0.20 13.42
N TYR A 272 -2.17 -1.03 12.54
CA TYR A 272 -2.80 -2.29 12.91
C TYR A 272 -1.80 -3.26 13.57
N LEU A 273 -0.58 -3.35 13.04
CA LEU A 273 0.51 -4.16 13.60
C LEU A 273 1.15 -3.55 14.86
N GLY A 274 0.74 -2.37 15.32
CA GLY A 274 1.34 -1.67 16.45
C GLY A 274 2.74 -1.12 16.16
N TRP A 275 3.11 -0.96 14.90
CA TRP A 275 4.43 -0.46 14.47
C TRP A 275 4.49 1.04 14.25
N ALA A 276 3.36 1.69 14.12
CA ALA A 276 3.24 3.14 14.02
C ALA A 276 2.04 3.66 14.80
N ASP A 277 2.11 4.94 15.21
CA ASP A 277 1.03 5.67 15.88
C ASP A 277 0.83 7.00 15.14
N PRO A 278 -0.07 7.05 14.14
CA PRO A 278 -0.35 8.27 13.40
C PRO A 278 -0.87 9.38 14.31
N GLU A 279 -0.34 10.60 14.16
CA GLU A 279 -0.74 11.77 14.93
C GLU A 279 -2.16 12.22 14.55
N GLU A 280 -3.11 12.20 15.51
CA GLU A 280 -4.49 12.67 15.26
C GLU A 280 -4.54 14.19 15.18
N LEU A 281 -4.99 14.71 14.03
CA LEU A 281 -5.22 16.14 13.83
C LEU A 281 -6.62 16.50 14.36
N ILE A 282 -6.67 17.26 15.46
CA ILE A 282 -7.90 17.61 16.17
C ILE A 282 -8.25 19.10 16.15
N ALA A 283 -7.29 19.95 15.82
CA ALA A 283 -7.43 21.41 15.82
C ALA A 283 -6.71 22.01 14.62
N PRO A 284 -7.08 23.23 14.19
CA PRO A 284 -6.41 23.93 13.10
C PRO A 284 -4.90 23.96 13.27
N ASN A 285 -4.17 23.52 12.24
CA ASN A 285 -2.73 23.40 12.26
C ASN A 285 -2.14 23.58 10.86
N THR A 286 -0.86 23.97 10.77
CA THR A 286 -0.04 23.83 9.56
C THR A 286 0.97 22.72 9.78
N ILE A 287 0.95 21.74 8.92
CA ILE A 287 1.97 20.70 8.87
C ILE A 287 3.03 21.14 7.87
N SER A 288 4.28 21.14 8.32
CA SER A 288 5.45 21.47 7.49
C SER A 288 6.42 20.29 7.47
N ASP A 289 7.21 20.20 6.41
CA ASP A 289 8.35 19.27 6.30
C ASP A 289 7.98 17.78 6.56
N MET A 290 6.76 17.38 6.15
CA MET A 290 6.33 15.99 6.24
C MET A 290 7.16 15.14 5.27
N LYS A 291 8.15 14.42 5.80
CA LYS A 291 9.04 13.56 5.03
C LYS A 291 8.29 12.39 4.39
N PRO A 292 8.85 11.79 3.33
CA PRO A 292 8.35 10.51 2.80
C PRO A 292 8.32 9.40 3.87
N LEU A 293 7.32 8.54 3.79
CA LEU A 293 7.11 7.42 4.71
C LEU A 293 8.37 6.53 4.83
N GLY A 294 9.01 6.23 3.69
CA GLY A 294 10.23 5.43 3.63
C GLY A 294 11.48 6.09 4.25
N GLU A 295 11.40 7.38 4.57
CA GLU A 295 12.44 8.16 5.26
C GLU A 295 12.11 8.42 6.74
N GLY A 296 11.16 7.66 7.28
CA GLY A 296 10.68 7.83 8.66
C GLY A 296 9.75 9.03 8.83
N GLY A 297 9.07 9.44 7.77
CA GLY A 297 8.07 10.51 7.80
C GLY A 297 6.91 10.19 8.74
N LYS A 298 6.42 11.24 9.43
CA LYS A 298 5.21 11.15 10.24
C LYS A 298 4.00 10.90 9.37
N THR A 299 3.02 10.19 9.93
CA THR A 299 1.70 10.00 9.35
C THR A 299 0.65 10.67 10.22
N TYR A 300 -0.45 11.08 9.61
CA TYR A 300 -1.50 11.81 10.31
C TYR A 300 -2.86 11.13 10.14
N LEU A 301 -3.72 11.36 11.13
CA LEU A 301 -5.04 10.78 11.20
C LEU A 301 -6.09 11.89 11.37
N VAL A 302 -7.17 11.83 10.60
CA VAL A 302 -8.31 12.74 10.69
C VAL A 302 -9.58 11.92 10.91
N ARG A 303 -10.10 11.86 12.15
CA ARG A 303 -11.26 11.04 12.48
C ARG A 303 -12.57 11.76 12.20
N SER A 304 -13.58 11.00 11.78
CA SER A 304 -14.97 11.43 11.81
C SER A 304 -15.41 11.74 13.26
N THR A 305 -16.29 12.70 13.42
CA THR A 305 -16.85 13.07 14.74
C THR A 305 -17.97 12.16 15.17
N SER A 306 -18.67 11.51 14.24
CA SER A 306 -19.82 10.64 14.51
C SER A 306 -19.45 9.14 14.55
N ASN A 307 -18.42 8.74 13.83
CA ASN A 307 -17.90 7.37 13.84
C ASN A 307 -16.37 7.44 13.95
N ARG A 308 -15.81 7.07 15.10
CA ARG A 308 -14.37 7.16 15.32
C ARG A 308 -13.57 6.08 14.58
N ASP A 309 -14.24 5.04 14.11
CA ASP A 309 -13.63 3.99 13.30
C ASP A 309 -13.62 4.36 11.81
N GLU A 310 -14.26 5.48 11.43
CA GLU A 310 -14.17 6.08 10.13
C GLU A 310 -13.25 7.31 10.14
N TYR A 311 -12.18 7.28 9.34
CA TYR A 311 -11.14 8.30 9.37
C TYR A 311 -10.37 8.37 8.06
N TYR A 312 -9.61 9.45 7.90
CA TYR A 312 -8.59 9.58 6.86
C TYR A 312 -7.21 9.35 7.44
N LEU A 313 -6.36 8.65 6.68
CA LEU A 313 -4.93 8.53 6.95
C LEU A 313 -4.14 9.27 5.87
N LEU A 314 -3.16 10.05 6.31
CA LEU A 314 -2.32 10.88 5.46
C LEU A 314 -0.88 10.37 5.54
N GLU A 315 -0.29 10.06 4.39
CA GLU A 315 1.11 9.66 4.30
C GLU A 315 1.78 10.23 3.04
N ASN A 316 3.03 10.61 3.16
CA ASN A 316 3.81 11.09 2.02
C ASN A 316 4.59 9.93 1.38
N ARG A 317 4.42 9.73 0.09
CA ARG A 317 5.10 8.69 -0.69
C ARG A 317 6.09 9.30 -1.68
N ARG A 318 7.23 8.60 -1.87
CA ARG A 318 8.25 8.98 -2.83
C ARG A 318 8.78 7.73 -3.53
N GLN A 319 8.92 7.79 -4.86
CA GLN A 319 9.42 6.70 -5.70
C GLN A 319 10.92 6.42 -5.44
N GLU A 320 11.27 6.17 -4.19
CA GLU A 320 12.61 5.82 -3.71
C GLU A 320 12.53 4.71 -2.67
N GLY A 321 13.63 4.01 -2.45
CA GLY A 321 13.67 2.94 -1.47
C GLY A 321 12.65 1.83 -1.80
N TRP A 322 11.86 1.41 -0.83
CA TRP A 322 10.81 0.42 -1.03
C TRP A 322 9.68 0.92 -1.94
N ASP A 323 9.39 2.22 -1.95
CA ASP A 323 8.38 2.82 -2.82
C ASP A 323 8.87 3.09 -4.25
N TYR A 324 10.08 2.63 -4.66
CA TYR A 324 10.61 2.83 -6.00
C TYR A 324 9.66 2.39 -7.11
N GLY A 325 8.90 1.32 -6.88
CA GLY A 325 7.91 0.78 -7.81
C GLY A 325 6.56 1.47 -7.80
N CYS A 326 6.26 2.33 -6.83
CA CYS A 326 4.97 3.00 -6.70
C CYS A 326 4.62 3.89 -7.90
N PRO A 327 3.33 4.15 -8.16
CA PRO A 327 2.88 4.90 -9.33
C PRO A 327 3.31 6.37 -9.39
N GLY A 328 3.65 7.00 -8.25
CA GLY A 328 3.96 8.43 -8.21
C GLY A 328 4.58 8.91 -6.90
N ASN A 329 4.53 10.23 -6.68
CA ASN A 329 5.05 10.90 -5.50
C ASN A 329 4.02 11.90 -4.97
N GLY A 330 3.97 12.11 -3.66
CA GLY A 330 3.13 13.12 -3.01
C GLY A 330 2.34 12.58 -1.82
N LEU A 331 1.41 13.40 -1.34
CA LEU A 331 0.55 13.06 -0.24
C LEU A 331 -0.57 12.12 -0.69
N LEU A 332 -0.62 10.93 -0.13
CA LEU A 332 -1.77 10.04 -0.24
C LEU A 332 -2.72 10.28 0.93
N ILE A 333 -4.03 10.28 0.63
CA ILE A 333 -5.09 10.40 1.63
C ILE A 333 -5.99 9.20 1.46
N PHE A 334 -5.93 8.27 2.43
CA PHE A 334 -6.78 7.08 2.47
C PHE A 334 -8.06 7.36 3.24
N HIS A 335 -9.15 6.79 2.77
CA HIS A 335 -10.42 6.72 3.50
C HIS A 335 -10.55 5.32 4.11
N VAL A 336 -10.64 5.26 5.42
CA VAL A 336 -10.77 4.03 6.19
C VAL A 336 -12.09 4.06 6.94
N ASP A 337 -12.89 3.01 6.79
CA ASP A 337 -14.04 2.68 7.65
C ASP A 337 -13.73 1.34 8.31
N PHE A 338 -12.99 1.40 9.42
CA PHE A 338 -12.40 0.23 10.06
C PHE A 338 -13.50 -0.65 10.70
N ASP A 339 -13.45 -1.92 10.35
CA ASP A 339 -14.30 -2.96 10.93
C ASP A 339 -13.40 -4.16 11.27
N LYS A 340 -13.24 -4.43 12.56
CA LYS A 340 -12.33 -5.48 13.03
C LYS A 340 -12.72 -6.86 12.50
N ASP A 341 -14.01 -7.16 12.38
CA ASP A 341 -14.47 -8.47 11.91
C ASP A 341 -14.23 -8.63 10.42
N ALA A 342 -14.48 -7.58 9.63
CA ALA A 342 -14.15 -7.57 8.20
C ALA A 342 -12.64 -7.69 7.98
N TRP A 343 -11.83 -7.00 8.81
CA TRP A 343 -10.37 -7.05 8.73
C TRP A 343 -9.84 -8.45 9.02
N ARG A 344 -10.23 -9.02 10.17
CA ARG A 344 -9.81 -10.38 10.54
C ARG A 344 -10.40 -11.48 9.65
N GLY A 345 -11.59 -11.24 9.10
CA GLY A 345 -12.24 -12.16 8.17
C GLY A 345 -11.69 -12.12 6.75
N ASN A 346 -10.67 -11.30 6.48
CA ASN A 346 -10.17 -11.05 5.13
C ASN A 346 -11.28 -10.58 4.16
N LEU A 347 -12.14 -9.65 4.62
CA LEU A 347 -13.35 -9.20 3.92
C LEU A 347 -13.41 -7.67 3.79
N VAL A 348 -12.28 -6.97 3.78
CA VAL A 348 -12.21 -5.51 3.87
C VAL A 348 -12.92 -4.83 2.69
N ASN A 349 -12.60 -5.20 1.47
CA ASN A 349 -13.12 -4.57 0.26
C ASN A 349 -13.98 -5.54 -0.57
N THR A 350 -15.09 -6.00 0.03
CA THR A 350 -16.01 -6.97 -0.61
C THR A 350 -17.22 -6.32 -1.30
N SER A 351 -17.39 -5.01 -1.19
CA SER A 351 -18.50 -4.24 -1.77
C SER A 351 -17.98 -3.11 -2.65
N ASP A 352 -18.41 -3.06 -3.90
CA ASP A 352 -18.06 -1.98 -4.86
C ASP A 352 -18.67 -0.62 -4.46
N GLU A 353 -19.70 -0.62 -3.62
CA GLU A 353 -20.36 0.60 -3.14
C GLU A 353 -19.77 1.13 -1.84
N HIS A 354 -19.01 0.31 -1.11
CA HIS A 354 -18.45 0.63 0.18
C HIS A 354 -17.09 -0.03 0.36
N TYR A 355 -16.04 0.61 -0.12
CA TYR A 355 -14.68 0.22 0.20
C TYR A 355 -14.33 0.66 1.63
N ARG A 356 -14.05 -0.31 2.50
CA ARG A 356 -13.63 -0.03 3.88
C ARG A 356 -12.21 0.52 3.97
N TYR A 357 -11.44 0.31 2.92
CA TYR A 357 -10.10 0.88 2.75
C TYR A 357 -9.93 1.31 1.29
N GLY A 358 -9.80 2.59 1.07
CA GLY A 358 -9.72 3.17 -0.26
C GLY A 358 -8.88 4.44 -0.29
N LEU A 359 -8.61 4.94 -1.49
CA LEU A 359 -7.75 6.09 -1.73
C LEU A 359 -8.54 7.19 -2.42
N PHE A 360 -8.42 8.43 -1.94
CA PHE A 360 -8.86 9.59 -2.69
C PHE A 360 -7.89 9.86 -3.84
N HIS A 361 -8.40 9.87 -5.07
CA HIS A 361 -7.60 10.21 -6.23
C HIS A 361 -7.64 11.72 -6.46
N ALA A 362 -6.50 12.39 -6.33
CA ALA A 362 -6.41 13.85 -6.44
C ALA A 362 -6.88 14.41 -7.81
N SER A 363 -6.94 13.56 -8.85
CA SER A 363 -7.57 13.92 -10.12
C SER A 363 -9.09 14.18 -10.03
N GLY A 364 -9.75 13.77 -8.96
CA GLY A 364 -11.20 13.87 -8.77
C GLY A 364 -12.00 12.96 -9.70
N LYS A 365 -11.37 11.99 -10.35
CA LYS A 365 -11.99 11.11 -11.33
C LYS A 365 -11.83 9.65 -10.88
N ASP A 366 -12.90 8.85 -11.01
CA ASP A 366 -12.77 7.41 -11.00
C ASP A 366 -12.08 6.90 -12.29
N PHE A 367 -11.67 5.64 -12.31
CA PHE A 367 -10.97 5.08 -13.47
C PHE A 367 -11.79 5.15 -14.76
N ARG A 368 -13.09 4.91 -14.70
CA ARG A 368 -13.99 4.95 -15.85
C ARG A 368 -14.09 6.34 -16.44
N THR A 369 -14.22 7.34 -15.56
CA THR A 369 -14.29 8.76 -15.97
C THR A 369 -12.93 9.29 -16.43
N TRP A 370 -11.85 8.84 -15.80
CA TRP A 370 -10.48 9.24 -16.15
C TRP A 370 -10.09 8.71 -17.54
N CYS A 371 -10.54 7.52 -17.88
CA CYS A 371 -10.15 6.83 -19.11
C CYS A 371 -11.28 6.68 -20.15
N PRO A 372 -12.04 7.75 -20.49
CA PRO A 372 -13.23 7.65 -21.34
C PRO A 372 -12.92 7.34 -22.81
N GLN A 373 -11.67 7.44 -23.26
CA GLN A 373 -11.31 7.46 -24.69
C GLN A 373 -10.27 6.42 -25.07
N ASN A 374 -10.24 5.30 -24.40
CA ASN A 374 -9.20 4.34 -24.68
C ASN A 374 -9.49 3.49 -25.92
N ASN A 375 -9.56 4.15 -27.08
CA ASN A 375 -9.62 3.52 -28.42
C ASN A 375 -10.64 2.38 -28.57
N GLY A 376 -11.82 2.50 -27.94
CA GLY A 376 -12.89 1.50 -28.01
C GLY A 376 -12.63 0.23 -27.20
N LYS A 377 -11.62 0.18 -26.35
CA LYS A 377 -11.45 -0.91 -25.38
C LYS A 377 -12.51 -0.81 -24.29
N ASP A 378 -13.11 -1.94 -23.96
CA ASP A 378 -14.00 -2.04 -22.80
C ASP A 378 -13.17 -2.01 -21.52
N LEU A 379 -13.05 -0.83 -20.91
CA LEU A 379 -12.35 -0.60 -19.66
C LEU A 379 -13.22 -0.87 -18.43
N THR A 380 -14.30 -1.62 -18.60
CA THR A 380 -15.14 -2.06 -17.46
C THR A 380 -14.40 -3.06 -16.56
N ARG A 381 -13.28 -3.61 -17.03
CA ARG A 381 -12.44 -4.53 -16.27
C ARG A 381 -11.10 -3.89 -15.91
N TRP A 382 -10.86 -3.75 -14.62
CA TRP A 382 -9.60 -3.22 -14.05
C TRP A 382 -8.36 -3.98 -14.53
N THR A 383 -8.49 -5.26 -14.82
CA THR A 383 -7.40 -6.18 -15.14
C THR A 383 -6.90 -6.12 -16.58
N GLU A 384 -7.55 -5.37 -17.49
CA GLU A 384 -7.26 -5.51 -18.93
C GLU A 384 -6.08 -4.68 -19.45
N ASP A 385 -5.65 -3.64 -18.73
CA ASP A 385 -4.51 -2.81 -19.17
C ASP A 385 -3.71 -2.24 -17.98
N ASN A 386 -2.70 -2.98 -17.56
CA ASN A 386 -1.81 -2.61 -16.45
C ASN A 386 -1.16 -1.22 -16.61
N TRP A 387 -0.82 -0.83 -17.85
CA TRP A 387 -0.22 0.47 -18.08
C TRP A 387 -1.20 1.62 -17.83
N LEU A 388 -2.46 1.46 -18.23
CA LEU A 388 -3.48 2.46 -17.95
C LEU A 388 -3.80 2.54 -16.47
N ARG A 389 -3.79 1.41 -15.81
CA ARG A 389 -4.00 1.30 -14.37
C ARG A 389 -2.92 2.08 -13.60
N SER A 390 -1.65 1.80 -13.83
CA SER A 390 -0.55 2.54 -13.20
C SER A 390 -0.60 4.05 -13.49
N ARG A 391 -0.97 4.43 -14.72
CA ARG A 391 -1.15 5.84 -15.06
C ARG A 391 -2.32 6.50 -14.34
N TYR A 392 -3.42 5.78 -14.13
CA TYR A 392 -4.52 6.27 -13.32
C TYR A 392 -4.09 6.44 -11.86
N LEU A 393 -3.46 5.42 -11.29
CA LEU A 393 -2.96 5.46 -9.92
C LEU A 393 -1.94 6.58 -9.69
N SER A 394 -1.18 6.97 -10.72
CA SER A 394 -0.28 8.12 -10.63
C SER A 394 -1.00 9.47 -10.47
N THR A 395 -2.33 9.51 -10.61
CA THR A 395 -3.16 10.69 -10.37
C THR A 395 -3.72 10.79 -8.95
N SER A 396 -3.36 9.84 -8.09
CA SER A 396 -3.86 9.78 -6.71
C SER A 396 -3.19 10.78 -5.76
N PRO A 397 -1.85 11.00 -5.83
CA PRO A 397 -1.19 11.89 -4.87
C PRO A 397 -1.58 13.35 -5.04
N TYR A 398 -1.65 14.05 -3.92
CA TYR A 398 -1.72 15.51 -3.85
C TYR A 398 -0.32 16.12 -3.71
N PRO A 399 -0.08 17.35 -4.28
CA PRO A 399 -0.94 18.06 -5.21
C PRO A 399 -0.95 17.40 -6.59
N TYR A 400 -2.09 17.41 -7.27
CA TYR A 400 -2.22 16.91 -8.64
C TYR A 400 -2.40 18.06 -9.64
N THR A 401 -1.65 18.03 -10.72
CA THR A 401 -1.82 18.97 -11.84
C THR A 401 -2.41 18.21 -13.05
N ASP A 402 -3.59 18.62 -13.48
CA ASP A 402 -4.19 18.04 -14.70
C ASP A 402 -3.34 18.42 -15.92
N PRO A 403 -2.80 17.45 -16.67
CA PRO A 403 -1.87 17.72 -17.76
C PRO A 403 -2.51 18.44 -18.97
N THR A 404 -3.84 18.46 -19.04
CA THR A 404 -4.58 19.09 -20.14
C THR A 404 -4.99 20.51 -19.81
N THR A 405 -5.55 20.72 -18.63
CA THR A 405 -6.11 22.02 -18.22
C THR A 405 -5.12 22.85 -17.41
N LEU A 406 -4.04 22.24 -16.89
CA LEU A 406 -3.08 22.83 -15.97
C LEU A 406 -3.71 23.26 -14.63
N ALA A 407 -4.94 22.84 -14.36
CA ALA A 407 -5.56 23.04 -13.07
C ALA A 407 -4.85 22.23 -11.99
N VAL A 408 -4.62 22.83 -10.84
CA VAL A 408 -3.99 22.19 -9.69
C VAL A 408 -5.07 21.85 -8.68
N ASN A 409 -5.11 20.56 -8.27
CA ASN A 409 -5.87 20.15 -7.09
C ASN A 409 -4.88 19.90 -5.95
N ASN A 410 -4.94 20.74 -4.94
CA ASN A 410 -4.09 20.71 -3.75
C ASN A 410 -4.89 20.74 -2.45
N SER A 411 -6.14 20.24 -2.50
CA SER A 411 -7.00 20.24 -1.33
C SER A 411 -8.00 19.08 -1.34
N LEU A 412 -8.38 18.63 -0.14
CA LEU A 412 -9.49 17.72 0.11
C LEU A 412 -10.42 18.38 1.12
N THR A 413 -11.58 18.83 0.64
CA THR A 413 -12.61 19.54 1.42
C THR A 413 -13.99 18.97 1.11
N ASP A 414 -15.02 19.39 1.82
CA ASP A 414 -16.40 18.98 1.53
C ASP A 414 -16.88 19.42 0.13
N GLU A 415 -16.22 20.40 -0.47
CA GLU A 415 -16.60 21.00 -1.76
C GLU A 415 -15.59 20.73 -2.89
N SER A 416 -14.44 20.12 -2.57
CA SER A 416 -13.43 19.79 -3.59
C SER A 416 -13.84 18.59 -4.45
N SER A 417 -13.07 18.30 -5.49
CA SER A 417 -13.23 17.11 -6.31
C SER A 417 -11.88 16.33 -6.31
N PRO A 418 -11.79 15.16 -5.62
CA PRO A 418 -12.87 14.51 -4.87
C PRO A 418 -13.28 15.31 -3.64
N ALA A 419 -14.52 15.10 -3.17
CA ALA A 419 -14.99 15.67 -1.91
C ALA A 419 -14.61 14.79 -0.71
N ALA A 420 -14.44 15.39 0.46
CA ALA A 420 -14.10 14.73 1.72
C ALA A 420 -15.31 13.94 2.28
N THR A 421 -15.67 12.85 1.62
CA THR A 421 -16.89 12.08 1.88
C THR A 421 -16.74 11.09 3.04
N LEU A 422 -17.84 10.79 3.71
CA LEU A 422 -17.99 9.75 4.74
C LEU A 422 -19.09 8.76 4.34
N PHE A 423 -19.00 7.53 4.81
CA PHE A 423 -20.07 6.54 4.75
C PHE A 423 -21.10 6.78 5.87
N THR A 424 -20.62 7.03 7.09
CA THR A 424 -21.46 7.36 8.26
C THR A 424 -21.78 8.86 8.26
N PRO A 425 -23.07 9.25 8.27
CA PRO A 425 -23.42 10.66 8.35
C PRO A 425 -22.84 11.35 9.60
N ALA A 426 -22.35 12.56 9.44
CA ALA A 426 -21.98 13.44 10.54
C ALA A 426 -23.23 13.87 11.36
N ALA A 427 -23.01 14.54 12.49
CA ALA A 427 -24.10 14.95 13.38
C ALA A 427 -25.13 15.88 12.73
N ASP A 428 -24.73 16.61 11.67
CA ASP A 428 -25.61 17.46 10.86
C ASP A 428 -26.36 16.73 9.74
N GLY A 429 -26.20 15.39 9.66
CA GLY A 429 -26.83 14.51 8.68
C GLY A 429 -26.11 14.48 7.31
N ARG A 430 -25.09 15.29 7.11
CA ARG A 430 -24.28 15.26 5.87
C ARG A 430 -23.22 14.15 5.93
N LYS A 431 -22.87 13.63 4.77
CA LYS A 431 -21.83 12.60 4.62
C LYS A 431 -20.50 13.23 4.21
N PHE A 432 -20.00 14.17 5.02
CA PHE A 432 -18.73 14.85 4.78
C PHE A 432 -17.93 14.96 6.08
N MET A 433 -16.61 15.00 5.94
CA MET A 433 -15.68 15.04 7.07
C MET A 433 -15.77 16.37 7.85
N GLY A 434 -16.06 17.48 7.18
CA GLY A 434 -16.13 18.81 7.79
C GLY A 434 -14.79 19.31 8.31
N LYS A 435 -13.67 18.73 7.86
CA LYS A 435 -12.32 19.04 8.29
C LYS A 435 -11.43 19.18 7.06
N ALA A 436 -11.30 20.40 6.57
CA ALA A 436 -10.58 20.70 5.34
C ALA A 436 -9.07 20.43 5.47
N ILE A 437 -8.49 19.83 4.44
CA ILE A 437 -7.05 19.71 4.20
C ILE A 437 -6.76 20.53 2.96
N THR A 438 -6.00 21.62 3.10
CA THR A 438 -5.80 22.61 2.03
C THR A 438 -4.34 22.98 1.87
N ASP A 439 -4.03 23.72 0.82
CA ASP A 439 -2.68 24.24 0.54
C ASP A 439 -1.60 23.16 0.56
N ILE A 440 -1.97 21.96 0.04
CA ILE A 440 -1.03 20.85 -0.06
C ILE A 440 0.03 21.20 -1.09
N LEU A 441 1.29 21.24 -0.64
CA LEU A 441 2.45 21.56 -1.45
C LEU A 441 3.51 20.48 -1.33
N GLN A 442 4.16 20.16 -2.44
CA GLN A 442 5.33 19.28 -2.45
C GLN A 442 6.58 20.11 -2.76
N ALA A 443 7.54 20.07 -1.87
CA ALA A 443 8.84 20.71 -2.07
C ALA A 443 9.74 19.88 -3.01
N ALA A 444 10.82 20.49 -3.50
CA ALA A 444 11.75 19.85 -4.42
C ALA A 444 12.49 18.64 -3.81
N ASP A 445 12.65 18.61 -2.50
CA ASP A 445 13.23 17.48 -1.75
C ASP A 445 12.22 16.36 -1.46
N GLY A 446 10.95 16.52 -1.89
CA GLY A 446 9.88 15.56 -1.72
C GLY A 446 9.12 15.70 -0.40
N THR A 447 9.44 16.66 0.46
CA THR A 447 8.64 16.93 1.66
C THR A 447 7.29 17.54 1.29
N ILE A 448 6.28 17.27 2.12
CA ILE A 448 4.93 17.81 1.98
C ILE A 448 4.63 18.80 3.09
N SER A 449 3.93 19.87 2.74
CA SER A 449 3.28 20.78 3.69
C SER A 449 1.80 20.93 3.34
N PHE A 450 0.95 21.15 4.35
CA PHE A 450 -0.47 21.40 4.16
C PHE A 450 -1.07 22.12 5.36
N ASP A 451 -2.21 22.76 5.16
CA ASP A 451 -3.05 23.34 6.20
C ASP A 451 -4.22 22.42 6.54
N PHE A 452 -4.45 22.21 7.84
CA PHE A 452 -5.56 21.45 8.37
C PHE A 452 -6.54 22.34 9.09
N MET A 453 -7.83 22.34 8.68
CA MET A 453 -8.92 23.14 9.25
C MET A 453 -8.60 24.66 9.32
N LYS A 454 -7.61 25.14 8.61
CA LYS A 454 -7.45 26.55 8.41
C LYS A 454 -8.40 26.94 7.30
N GLY A 455 -9.30 27.89 7.59
CA GLY A 455 -10.17 28.48 6.57
C GLY A 455 -9.28 29.01 5.44
N GLU A 456 -9.78 28.99 4.19
CA GLU A 456 -9.24 29.89 3.19
C GLU A 456 -9.13 31.25 3.85
N ASP A 457 -8.00 31.95 3.68
CA ASP A 457 -7.88 33.34 4.12
C ASP A 457 -8.85 34.20 3.26
N THR A 458 -10.15 34.04 3.55
CA THR A 458 -11.22 34.81 2.92
C THR A 458 -11.17 36.27 3.35
N GLY A 459 -10.14 36.66 4.12
CA GLY A 459 -10.05 37.97 4.75
C GLY A 459 -11.08 38.17 5.87
N ILE A 460 -11.80 37.11 6.26
CA ILE A 460 -12.72 37.11 7.40
C ILE A 460 -12.03 36.35 8.53
N GLU A 461 -11.34 37.10 9.40
CA GLU A 461 -10.81 36.53 10.66
C GLU A 461 -11.98 36.02 11.51
N THR A 462 -11.91 34.79 12.01
CA THR A 462 -12.92 34.28 12.94
C THR A 462 -12.91 35.08 14.24
N MET A 463 -14.05 35.18 14.91
CA MET A 463 -14.24 36.04 16.09
C MET A 463 -13.30 35.75 17.28
N SER A 464 -12.48 34.68 17.22
CA SER A 464 -11.48 34.35 18.25
C SER A 464 -10.24 35.27 18.20
N ASP A 465 -9.91 35.85 17.02
CA ASP A 465 -8.69 36.70 16.85
C ASP A 465 -8.90 38.18 17.15
N VAL A 466 -10.10 38.56 17.57
CA VAL A 466 -10.50 39.98 17.77
C VAL A 466 -9.77 40.66 18.90
N ARG A 467 -9.02 39.97 19.74
CA ARG A 467 -8.40 40.59 20.94
C ARG A 467 -7.07 41.32 20.74
N CYS A 468 -6.50 41.32 19.53
CA CYS A 468 -5.18 41.92 19.30
C CYS A 468 -5.08 43.03 18.25
N LEU A 469 -6.17 43.47 17.61
CA LEU A 469 -6.11 44.56 16.62
C LEU A 469 -6.34 45.93 17.26
N MET A 470 -5.26 46.64 17.55
CA MET A 470 -5.29 48.06 17.99
C MET A 470 -5.47 49.06 16.83
N SER A 471 -5.74 48.64 15.58
CA SER A 471 -5.85 49.54 14.43
C SER A 471 -6.93 49.08 13.44
N ASP A 472 -7.52 50.07 12.73
CA ASP A 472 -8.48 49.82 11.67
C ASP A 472 -7.85 48.99 10.53
N VAL A 473 -8.58 48.01 10.01
CA VAL A 473 -8.19 47.18 8.85
C VAL A 473 -9.01 47.59 7.63
N TRP A 474 -8.36 47.69 6.48
CA TRP A 474 -8.98 48.22 5.25
C TRP A 474 -9.05 47.12 4.17
N TYR A 475 -10.14 47.15 3.41
CA TYR A 475 -10.39 46.23 2.30
C TYR A 475 -10.89 46.97 1.07
N THR A 476 -10.62 46.42 -0.11
CA THR A 476 -11.30 46.83 -1.34
C THR A 476 -12.76 46.38 -1.31
N ILE A 477 -13.59 46.93 -2.21
CA ILE A 477 -15.04 46.61 -2.24
C ILE A 477 -15.32 45.13 -2.62
N ASP A 478 -14.38 44.47 -3.26
CA ASP A 478 -14.35 43.04 -3.61
C ASP A 478 -13.71 42.16 -2.53
N GLY A 479 -13.43 42.74 -1.33
CA GLY A 479 -13.01 41.99 -0.13
C GLY A 479 -11.49 41.82 0.04
N ARG A 480 -10.65 42.30 -0.86
CA ARG A 480 -9.19 42.15 -0.75
C ARG A 480 -8.64 43.07 0.35
N ARG A 481 -7.92 42.53 1.31
CA ARG A 481 -7.26 43.28 2.40
C ARG A 481 -6.19 44.20 1.86
N LEU A 482 -6.15 45.41 2.39
CA LEU A 482 -5.14 46.41 2.07
C LEU A 482 -4.11 46.50 3.22
N PRO A 483 -2.81 46.73 2.91
CA PRO A 483 -1.77 46.81 3.93
C PRO A 483 -1.90 48.02 4.83
N SER A 484 -2.64 49.06 4.39
CA SER A 484 -2.88 50.31 5.13
C SER A 484 -4.14 51.03 4.62
N ARG A 485 -4.51 52.13 5.24
CA ARG A 485 -5.57 53.00 4.75
C ARG A 485 -5.30 53.41 3.29
N PRO A 486 -6.28 53.20 2.38
CA PRO A 486 -6.08 53.49 0.96
C PRO A 486 -5.95 55.02 0.72
N ALA A 487 -4.93 55.37 -0.04
CA ALA A 487 -4.70 56.76 -0.49
C ALA A 487 -5.40 57.07 -1.82
N ALA A 488 -5.79 56.04 -2.58
CA ALA A 488 -6.49 56.23 -3.86
C ALA A 488 -7.97 56.58 -3.64
N LYS A 489 -8.51 57.43 -4.53
CA LYS A 489 -9.96 57.73 -4.50
C LYS A 489 -10.75 56.45 -4.82
N GLY A 490 -11.74 56.16 -4.00
CA GLY A 490 -12.55 54.97 -4.22
C GLY A 490 -13.46 54.62 -3.05
N LEU A 491 -14.23 53.53 -3.20
CA LEU A 491 -15.06 52.99 -2.14
C LEU A 491 -14.34 51.79 -1.53
N TYR A 492 -14.22 51.76 -0.21
CA TYR A 492 -13.51 50.75 0.55
C TYR A 492 -14.34 50.27 1.74
N ILE A 493 -13.99 49.13 2.30
CA ILE A 493 -14.55 48.62 3.52
C ILE A 493 -13.52 48.84 4.64
N ARG A 494 -13.92 49.47 5.72
CA ARG A 494 -13.11 49.60 6.94
C ARG A 494 -13.70 48.71 8.01
N ARG A 495 -12.86 47.91 8.62
CA ARG A 495 -13.17 47.21 9.88
C ARG A 495 -12.54 48.05 11.00
N SER A 496 -13.39 48.54 11.90
CA SER A 496 -12.93 49.30 13.06
C SER A 496 -12.26 48.41 14.11
N ALA A 497 -11.45 48.99 14.97
CA ALA A 497 -10.85 48.30 16.12
C ALA A 497 -11.88 47.67 17.08
N SER A 498 -13.15 48.12 17.04
CA SER A 498 -14.28 47.58 17.76
C SER A 498 -15.00 46.44 17.01
N GLY A 499 -14.50 46.01 15.84
CA GLY A 499 -15.03 44.90 15.04
C GLY A 499 -16.17 45.25 14.06
N GLY A 500 -16.63 46.51 14.00
CA GLY A 500 -17.68 46.93 13.07
C GLY A 500 -17.14 47.18 11.66
N PHE A 501 -17.93 46.85 10.62
CA PHE A 501 -17.61 47.10 9.21
C PHE A 501 -18.36 48.31 8.69
N GLU A 502 -17.68 49.19 7.98
CA GLU A 502 -18.23 50.38 7.36
C GLU A 502 -17.74 50.54 5.92
N LYS A 503 -18.65 50.97 5.03
CA LYS A 503 -18.24 51.41 3.69
C LYS A 503 -17.77 52.85 3.75
N ILE A 504 -16.52 53.12 3.40
CA ILE A 504 -15.91 54.47 3.43
C ILE A 504 -15.49 54.84 2.02
N ARG A 505 -15.87 56.08 1.65
CA ARG A 505 -15.40 56.69 0.43
C ARG A 505 -14.15 57.52 0.75
N CYS A 506 -13.02 57.14 0.16
CA CYS A 506 -11.81 57.96 0.17
C CYS A 506 -11.86 58.92 -1.02
N ASN A 507 -11.74 60.21 -0.74
CA ASN A 507 -11.84 61.31 -1.75
C ASN A 507 -10.48 61.70 -2.32
#